data_f791a88422589d40770fcc632386765b
#
_entry.id   f791a88422589d40770fcc632386765b
#
_cell.length_a   1.000
_cell.length_b   1.000
_cell.length_c   1.000
_cell.angle_alpha   90.00
_cell.angle_beta   90.00
_cell.angle_gamma   90.00
#
_symmetry.space_group_name_H-M   'P 1'
#
loop_
_entity.id
_entity.type
_entity.pdbx_description
1 polymer ?
#
loop_
_entity_poly.entity_id
_entity_poly.type
_entity_poly.pdbx_seq_one_letter_code
_entity_poly.pdbx_strand_id
1 'polypeptide(L)'
;MSKYCVIGAGAAGLSAIDVLTSRGYQVDCFEKSDRVGGHWNTDYESLHLITARDMTHFEDFPMPAHYPHFPRRDEVRDYIHSYAADRGHHQRIRFNAEVISAVPVDTDGPVGSAGWTVTTSAGSDTYDGVLIANGHLWDPKIPNVPGTFDGSQIHSSAYTNTDDIEGTRVLVVGAGNSGCDLAVDAAQHRFEVDIVIRQGVYFQPKMYFGRPRQQLSFLAEFSPADQDLIARLLARVSIGKNSDYPGLPVPKHDRLSEGPVVVNDLLLYWIHHGRVNVVGHGLSRFDGKTVHFTDGSSREYDTILYATGFRSSVPFLDDDLVPRRNSHPLRYAAGIIPAGLEKVYYIGMAAPRGPQIPVYGVQTKVAERMIRLHEQAGPAGARLAEYFGRLQQPEDRIDIPRDIWNDQLADTERLLDAYVASLQDTHVAPDNRHIVIAEG
;
A
#
# COMPACT_ATOMS: atom_id res chain seq x y z
N MET A 1 25.22 17.52 9.16
CA MET A 1 23.75 17.38 9.12
C MET A 1 23.47 16.25 8.16
N SER A 2 22.80 15.21 8.65
CA SER A 2 22.60 13.99 7.85
C SER A 2 21.64 14.24 6.70
N LYS A 3 21.90 13.57 5.56
CA LYS A 3 21.23 13.76 4.29
C LYS A 3 20.51 12.49 3.86
N TYR A 4 19.20 12.59 3.62
CA TYR A 4 18.35 11.47 3.27
C TYR A 4 17.71 11.64 1.89
N CYS A 5 17.60 10.52 1.16
CA CYS A 5 16.89 10.47 -0.10
C CYS A 5 15.47 9.95 0.14
N VAL A 6 14.47 10.61 -0.46
CA VAL A 6 13.10 10.11 -0.55
C VAL A 6 12.79 9.78 -2.00
N ILE A 7 12.32 8.56 -2.27
CA ILE A 7 11.99 8.10 -3.62
C ILE A 7 10.47 8.08 -3.79
N GLY A 8 9.96 9.01 -4.60
CA GLY A 8 8.54 9.21 -4.88
C GLY A 8 7.92 10.36 -4.08
N ALA A 9 7.12 11.20 -4.74
CA ALA A 9 6.42 12.36 -4.17
C ALA A 9 4.88 12.16 -4.13
N GLY A 10 4.43 10.93 -3.92
CA GLY A 10 3.06 10.62 -3.52
C GLY A 10 2.81 10.99 -2.05
N ALA A 11 1.61 10.69 -1.53
CA ALA A 11 1.25 11.01 -0.15
C ALA A 11 2.25 10.45 0.89
N ALA A 12 2.81 9.25 0.65
CA ALA A 12 3.83 8.64 1.50
C ALA A 12 5.14 9.45 1.51
N GLY A 13 5.61 9.86 0.32
CA GLY A 13 6.83 10.67 0.20
C GLY A 13 6.68 12.07 0.81
N LEU A 14 5.52 12.70 0.64
CA LEU A 14 5.23 13.98 1.28
C LEU A 14 5.23 13.88 2.81
N SER A 15 4.66 12.80 3.37
CA SER A 15 4.77 12.52 4.81
C SER A 15 6.22 12.33 5.26
N ALA A 16 7.04 11.67 4.43
CA ALA A 16 8.46 11.47 4.72
C ALA A 16 9.23 12.80 4.72
N ILE A 17 9.00 13.65 3.73
CA ILE A 17 9.63 14.98 3.65
C ILE A 17 9.26 15.80 4.89
N ASP A 18 7.96 15.85 5.24
CA ASP A 18 7.45 16.65 6.35
C ASP A 18 8.11 16.28 7.68
N VAL A 19 8.08 14.99 8.03
CA VAL A 19 8.64 14.50 9.29
C VAL A 19 10.16 14.72 9.35
N LEU A 20 10.90 14.38 8.29
CA LEU A 20 12.36 14.51 8.32
C LEU A 20 12.80 15.96 8.37
N THR A 21 12.16 16.84 7.58
CA THR A 21 12.53 18.26 7.56
C THR A 21 12.16 18.97 8.86
N SER A 22 11.06 18.61 9.51
CA SER A 22 10.69 19.14 10.83
C SER A 22 11.69 18.75 11.93
N ARG A 23 12.48 17.70 11.73
CA ARG A 23 13.57 17.25 12.61
C ARG A 23 14.95 17.78 12.21
N GLY A 24 15.03 18.61 11.16
CA GLY A 24 16.27 19.26 10.74
C GLY A 24 17.15 18.46 9.80
N TYR A 25 16.65 17.32 9.26
CA TYR A 25 17.39 16.57 8.24
C TYR A 25 17.40 17.27 6.89
N GLN A 26 18.50 17.09 6.14
CA GLN A 26 18.53 17.44 4.73
C GLN A 26 17.82 16.35 3.93
N VAL A 27 16.88 16.75 3.07
CA VAL A 27 16.07 15.82 2.29
C VAL A 27 16.10 16.23 0.82
N ASP A 28 16.53 15.31 -0.05
CA ASP A 28 16.30 15.34 -1.49
C ASP A 28 15.21 14.32 -1.83
N CYS A 29 14.15 14.77 -2.47
CA CYS A 29 13.10 13.88 -2.98
C CYS A 29 13.15 13.82 -4.50
N PHE A 30 13.07 12.62 -5.07
CA PHE A 30 13.02 12.38 -6.51
C PHE A 30 11.67 11.83 -6.91
N GLU A 31 11.04 12.50 -7.87
CA GLU A 31 9.76 12.12 -8.45
C GLU A 31 9.91 11.96 -9.97
N LYS A 32 9.48 10.81 -10.51
CA LYS A 32 9.58 10.53 -11.94
C LYS A 32 8.63 11.35 -12.80
N SER A 33 7.50 11.78 -12.24
CA SER A 33 6.53 12.64 -12.92
C SER A 33 6.84 14.13 -12.74
N ASP A 34 6.04 14.96 -13.41
CA ASP A 34 6.18 16.42 -13.37
C ASP A 34 5.47 17.09 -12.17
N ARG A 35 4.85 16.27 -11.30
CA ARG A 35 4.01 16.77 -10.19
C ARG A 35 3.96 15.80 -9.00
N VAL A 36 3.51 16.30 -7.85
CA VAL A 36 3.23 15.49 -6.66
C VAL A 36 1.91 14.71 -6.84
N GLY A 37 1.63 13.73 -5.95
CA GLY A 37 0.33 13.06 -5.85
C GLY A 37 0.34 11.58 -6.21
N GLY A 38 1.38 11.10 -6.91
CA GLY A 38 1.51 9.68 -7.29
C GLY A 38 0.34 9.21 -8.14
N HIS A 39 -0.19 8.02 -7.87
CA HIS A 39 -1.25 7.39 -8.65
C HIS A 39 -2.56 8.21 -8.72
N TRP A 40 -2.84 9.09 -7.76
CA TRP A 40 -4.02 9.97 -7.78
C TRP A 40 -4.07 10.90 -8.99
N ASN A 41 -2.95 11.11 -9.68
CA ASN A 41 -2.92 11.87 -10.92
C ASN A 41 -3.39 11.08 -12.15
N THR A 42 -3.32 9.75 -12.12
CA THR A 42 -3.48 8.87 -13.29
C THR A 42 -4.55 7.80 -13.13
N ASP A 43 -5.08 7.57 -11.94
CA ASP A 43 -6.16 6.62 -11.72
C ASP A 43 -7.45 7.02 -12.45
N TYR A 44 -8.37 6.06 -12.61
CA TYR A 44 -9.62 6.24 -13.33
C TYR A 44 -10.55 7.29 -12.68
N GLU A 45 -11.36 7.95 -13.51
CA GLU A 45 -12.18 9.10 -13.11
C GLU A 45 -13.29 8.75 -12.10
N SER A 46 -13.83 7.54 -12.18
CA SER A 46 -14.83 7.06 -11.23
C SER A 46 -14.26 6.65 -9.87
N LEU A 47 -12.94 6.70 -9.68
CA LEU A 47 -12.29 6.40 -8.40
C LEU A 47 -12.69 7.41 -7.33
N HIS A 48 -12.96 6.90 -6.15
CA HIS A 48 -13.20 7.68 -4.94
C HIS A 48 -12.71 6.93 -3.70
N LEU A 49 -12.45 7.65 -2.63
CA LEU A 49 -12.03 7.02 -1.38
C LEU A 49 -13.09 6.02 -0.89
N ILE A 50 -12.61 4.90 -0.35
CA ILE A 50 -13.43 3.92 0.37
C ILE A 50 -13.40 4.16 1.89
N THR A 51 -12.63 5.15 2.33
CA THR A 51 -12.51 5.61 3.72
C THR A 51 -12.98 7.04 3.84
N ALA A 52 -13.53 7.39 5.00
CA ALA A 52 -14.09 8.71 5.19
C ALA A 52 -13.01 9.82 5.13
N ARG A 53 -13.36 10.95 4.51
CA ARG A 53 -12.54 12.16 4.42
C ARG A 53 -11.96 12.58 5.78
N ASP A 54 -12.80 12.58 6.83
CA ASP A 54 -12.43 13.03 8.16
C ASP A 54 -11.42 12.10 8.88
N MET A 55 -11.09 10.97 8.26
CA MET A 55 -10.11 10.00 8.76
C MET A 55 -8.91 9.84 7.82
N THR A 56 -8.99 10.36 6.59
CA THR A 56 -8.01 10.13 5.53
C THR A 56 -7.32 11.43 5.17
N HIS A 57 -6.56 11.99 6.11
CA HIS A 57 -5.87 13.26 5.92
C HIS A 57 -4.47 13.21 6.53
N PHE A 58 -3.60 14.14 6.11
CA PHE A 58 -2.33 14.38 6.78
C PHE A 58 -2.56 14.95 8.17
N GLU A 59 -1.62 14.69 9.08
CA GLU A 59 -1.66 15.25 10.42
C GLU A 59 -1.68 16.80 10.33
N ASP A 60 -2.55 17.42 11.10
CA ASP A 60 -2.73 18.89 11.13
C ASP A 60 -3.10 19.55 9.79
N PHE A 61 -3.53 18.74 8.79
CA PHE A 61 -4.01 19.26 7.51
C PHE A 61 -5.29 18.51 7.08
N PRO A 62 -6.45 18.83 7.67
CA PRO A 62 -7.70 18.14 7.35
C PRO A 62 -8.16 18.41 5.93
N MET A 63 -8.85 17.45 5.31
CA MET A 63 -9.50 17.68 4.02
C MET A 63 -10.59 18.75 4.12
N PRO A 64 -10.82 19.56 3.07
CA PRO A 64 -11.86 20.60 3.07
C PRO A 64 -13.25 20.06 3.44
N ALA A 65 -13.95 20.79 4.33
CA ALA A 65 -15.27 20.37 4.83
C ALA A 65 -16.35 20.26 3.74
N HIS A 66 -16.18 20.94 2.60
CA HIS A 66 -17.09 20.87 1.46
C HIS A 66 -16.91 19.61 0.59
N TYR A 67 -15.83 18.84 0.78
CA TYR A 67 -15.66 17.56 0.09
C TYR A 67 -16.73 16.57 0.58
N PRO A 68 -17.18 15.64 -0.28
CA PRO A 68 -18.11 14.57 0.14
C PRO A 68 -17.48 13.68 1.20
N HIS A 69 -18.29 12.84 1.86
CA HIS A 69 -17.78 11.86 2.83
C HIS A 69 -16.69 10.94 2.25
N PHE A 70 -16.81 10.62 0.96
CA PHE A 70 -15.85 9.82 0.20
C PHE A 70 -15.37 10.65 -0.99
N PRO A 71 -14.30 11.44 -0.84
CA PRO A 71 -13.78 12.29 -1.90
C PRO A 71 -13.42 11.51 -3.16
N ARG A 72 -13.67 12.13 -4.32
CA ARG A 72 -13.32 11.61 -5.63
C ARG A 72 -11.81 11.75 -5.88
N ARG A 73 -11.32 11.00 -6.87
CA ARG A 73 -9.92 11.06 -7.31
C ARG A 73 -9.38 12.48 -7.38
N ASP A 74 -10.08 13.37 -8.10
CA ASP A 74 -9.62 14.74 -8.31
C ASP A 74 -9.55 15.56 -7.01
N GLU A 75 -10.53 15.39 -6.11
CA GLU A 75 -10.53 16.05 -4.81
C GLU A 75 -9.36 15.58 -3.93
N VAL A 76 -9.04 14.27 -3.96
CA VAL A 76 -7.87 13.73 -3.24
C VAL A 76 -6.57 14.22 -3.86
N ARG A 77 -6.46 14.22 -5.19
CA ARG A 77 -5.31 14.80 -5.91
C ARG A 77 -5.08 16.25 -5.51
N ASP A 78 -6.12 17.08 -5.61
CA ASP A 78 -6.03 18.51 -5.32
C ASP A 78 -5.70 18.78 -3.84
N TYR A 79 -6.20 17.93 -2.94
CA TYR A 79 -5.84 17.95 -1.53
C TYR A 79 -4.35 17.65 -1.30
N ILE A 80 -3.79 16.62 -1.96
CA ILE A 80 -2.35 16.28 -1.85
C ILE A 80 -1.49 17.40 -2.43
N HIS A 81 -1.88 17.99 -3.55
CA HIS A 81 -1.20 19.15 -4.14
C HIS A 81 -1.21 20.36 -3.20
N SER A 82 -2.37 20.63 -2.58
CA SER A 82 -2.52 21.73 -1.61
C SER A 82 -1.65 21.53 -0.38
N TYR A 83 -1.56 20.30 0.13
CA TYR A 83 -0.65 19.98 1.23
C TYR A 83 0.81 20.23 0.88
N ALA A 84 1.26 19.76 -0.28
CA ALA A 84 2.64 19.97 -0.72
C ALA A 84 2.98 21.45 -0.90
N ALA A 85 2.03 22.24 -1.37
CA ALA A 85 2.18 23.70 -1.53
C ALA A 85 2.22 24.43 -0.17
N ASP A 86 1.29 24.12 0.74
CA ASP A 86 1.21 24.70 2.09
C ASP A 86 2.50 24.48 2.88
N ARG A 87 3.04 23.24 2.81
CA ARG A 87 4.29 22.87 3.50
C ARG A 87 5.56 23.27 2.76
N GLY A 88 5.46 23.84 1.56
CA GLY A 88 6.62 24.25 0.75
C GLY A 88 7.49 23.08 0.27
N HIS A 89 6.94 21.89 0.15
CA HIS A 89 7.69 20.66 -0.19
C HIS A 89 8.26 20.69 -1.61
N HIS A 90 7.67 21.45 -2.55
CA HIS A 90 8.15 21.58 -3.92
C HIS A 90 9.62 21.97 -4.05
N GLN A 91 10.15 22.73 -3.08
CA GLN A 91 11.55 23.16 -3.07
C GLN A 91 12.54 22.00 -2.82
N ARG A 92 12.05 20.87 -2.32
CA ARG A 92 12.85 19.69 -1.98
C ARG A 92 12.63 18.53 -2.96
N ILE A 93 11.72 18.70 -3.91
CA ILE A 93 11.36 17.66 -4.88
C ILE A 93 11.99 18.00 -6.22
N ARG A 94 12.73 17.07 -6.77
CA ARG A 94 13.21 17.11 -8.16
C ARG A 94 12.24 16.29 -9.00
N PHE A 95 11.45 16.99 -9.80
CA PHE A 95 10.50 16.39 -10.74
C PHE A 95 11.20 15.93 -12.01
N ASN A 96 10.55 15.02 -12.77
CA ASN A 96 11.09 14.39 -13.98
C ASN A 96 12.48 13.75 -13.72
N ALA A 97 12.68 13.26 -12.49
CA ALA A 97 13.92 12.67 -12.02
C ALA A 97 13.65 11.25 -11.52
N GLU A 98 13.65 10.30 -12.45
CA GLU A 98 13.48 8.89 -12.11
C GLU A 98 14.75 8.38 -11.41
N VAL A 99 14.57 7.67 -10.29
CA VAL A 99 15.65 6.94 -9.63
C VAL A 99 15.89 5.65 -10.40
N ILE A 100 17.09 5.53 -10.96
CA ILE A 100 17.53 4.40 -11.79
C ILE A 100 18.13 3.31 -10.92
N SER A 101 18.96 3.68 -9.93
CA SER A 101 19.57 2.74 -9.00
C SER A 101 19.80 3.34 -7.62
N ALA A 102 19.74 2.50 -6.59
CA ALA A 102 20.19 2.78 -5.25
C ALA A 102 21.10 1.62 -4.82
N VAL A 103 22.38 1.93 -4.66
CA VAL A 103 23.44 0.93 -4.39
C VAL A 103 24.03 1.24 -3.02
N PRO A 104 24.24 0.21 -2.16
CA PRO A 104 24.91 0.44 -0.88
C PRO A 104 26.34 0.93 -1.09
N VAL A 105 26.78 1.86 -0.24
CA VAL A 105 28.20 2.22 -0.21
C VAL A 105 28.97 1.03 0.35
N ASP A 106 30.05 0.64 -0.36
CA ASP A 106 30.88 -0.50 0.02
C ASP A 106 31.44 -0.35 1.43
N THR A 107 31.34 -1.43 2.21
CA THR A 107 31.87 -1.52 3.58
C THR A 107 32.02 -2.98 3.97
N ASP A 108 32.90 -3.29 4.94
CA ASP A 108 32.99 -4.60 5.57
C ASP A 108 31.81 -4.91 6.52
N GLY A 109 30.89 -3.96 6.69
CA GLY A 109 29.72 -4.06 7.56
C GLY A 109 28.48 -4.62 6.89
N PRO A 110 27.33 -4.58 7.57
CA PRO A 110 26.03 -4.92 6.99
C PRO A 110 25.70 -4.05 5.78
N VAL A 111 24.95 -4.61 4.82
CA VAL A 111 24.57 -3.93 3.57
C VAL A 111 23.86 -2.61 3.86
N GLY A 112 24.40 -1.51 3.34
CA GLY A 112 23.85 -0.16 3.52
C GLY A 112 24.24 0.54 4.82
N SER A 113 25.03 -0.09 5.70
CA SER A 113 25.45 0.52 6.97
C SER A 113 26.28 1.80 6.79
N ALA A 114 27.04 1.93 5.69
CA ALA A 114 27.82 3.12 5.35
C ALA A 114 27.02 4.18 4.58
N GLY A 115 25.77 3.90 4.17
CA GLY A 115 24.93 4.77 3.38
C GLY A 115 24.63 4.21 1.99
N TRP A 116 24.06 5.05 1.12
CA TRP A 116 23.56 4.64 -0.18
C TRP A 116 23.92 5.66 -1.28
N THR A 117 24.39 5.18 -2.41
CA THR A 117 24.54 5.97 -3.62
C THR A 117 23.28 5.84 -4.47
N VAL A 118 22.58 6.96 -4.69
CA VAL A 118 21.35 7.01 -5.50
C VAL A 118 21.66 7.68 -6.83
N THR A 119 21.37 6.98 -7.92
CA THR A 119 21.54 7.47 -9.30
C THR A 119 20.19 7.76 -9.92
N THR A 120 20.05 8.95 -10.50
CA THR A 120 18.89 9.41 -11.24
C THR A 120 19.28 9.74 -12.67
N SER A 121 18.31 10.08 -13.53
CA SER A 121 18.54 10.62 -14.87
C SER A 121 19.36 11.94 -14.85
N ALA A 122 19.43 12.63 -13.73
CA ALA A 122 20.12 13.91 -13.58
C ALA A 122 21.51 13.81 -12.91
N GLY A 123 21.93 12.61 -12.49
CA GLY A 123 23.23 12.36 -11.83
C GLY A 123 23.11 11.48 -10.58
N SER A 124 24.24 11.30 -9.90
CA SER A 124 24.35 10.47 -8.69
C SER A 124 24.77 11.29 -7.49
N ASP A 125 24.27 10.91 -6.32
CA ASP A 125 24.66 11.49 -5.03
C ASP A 125 24.63 10.43 -3.94
N THR A 126 25.33 10.68 -2.81
CA THR A 126 25.40 9.75 -1.68
C THR A 126 24.57 10.29 -0.51
N TYR A 127 23.85 9.39 0.15
CA TYR A 127 22.92 9.67 1.23
C TYR A 127 23.21 8.79 2.43
N ASP A 128 22.97 9.31 3.63
CA ASP A 128 23.07 8.55 4.88
C ASP A 128 22.00 7.46 4.98
N GLY A 129 20.90 7.60 4.24
CA GLY A 129 19.86 6.60 4.13
C GLY A 129 18.79 6.96 3.09
N VAL A 130 17.91 5.99 2.79
CA VAL A 130 16.89 6.09 1.75
C VAL A 130 15.51 5.75 2.31
N LEU A 131 14.52 6.61 2.08
CA LEU A 131 13.11 6.32 2.32
C LEU A 131 12.43 6.00 0.99
N ILE A 132 11.97 4.78 0.85
CA ILE A 132 11.32 4.28 -0.36
C ILE A 132 9.81 4.49 -0.22
N ALA A 133 9.29 5.49 -0.93
CA ALA A 133 7.89 5.91 -0.95
C ALA A 133 7.29 5.85 -2.37
N ASN A 134 7.81 4.93 -3.21
CA ASN A 134 7.46 4.79 -4.62
C ASN A 134 6.06 4.18 -4.86
N GLY A 135 5.35 3.79 -3.79
CA GLY A 135 4.03 3.17 -3.86
C GLY A 135 4.04 1.73 -4.38
N HIS A 136 2.88 1.07 -4.32
CA HIS A 136 2.71 -0.34 -4.74
C HIS A 136 1.56 -0.54 -5.74
N LEU A 137 0.97 0.54 -6.29
CA LEU A 137 -0.17 0.51 -7.22
C LEU A 137 0.19 1.09 -8.59
N TRP A 138 1.33 0.69 -9.16
CA TRP A 138 1.81 1.26 -10.42
C TRP A 138 2.45 0.25 -11.40
N ASP A 139 2.88 -0.95 -10.92
CA ASP A 139 3.42 -2.03 -11.77
C ASP A 139 2.33 -3.09 -12.00
N PRO A 140 1.63 -3.07 -13.16
CA PRO A 140 0.44 -3.87 -13.39
C PRO A 140 0.75 -5.36 -13.46
N LYS A 141 -0.12 -6.18 -12.85
CA LYS A 141 -0.06 -7.63 -12.93
C LYS A 141 -1.08 -8.15 -13.94
N ILE A 142 -0.65 -8.35 -15.18
CA ILE A 142 -1.50 -8.91 -16.24
C ILE A 142 -1.29 -10.44 -16.28
N PRO A 143 -2.37 -11.25 -16.25
CA PRO A 143 -2.25 -12.70 -16.35
C PRO A 143 -1.79 -13.11 -17.76
N ASN A 144 -0.89 -14.10 -17.82
CA ASN A 144 -0.51 -14.72 -19.08
C ASN A 144 -1.57 -15.78 -19.45
N VAL A 145 -2.42 -15.45 -20.43
CA VAL A 145 -3.47 -16.36 -20.93
C VAL A 145 -3.06 -16.82 -22.34
N PRO A 146 -3.05 -18.15 -22.64
CA PRO A 146 -2.69 -18.66 -23.94
C PRO A 146 -3.61 -18.17 -25.08
N GLY A 147 -3.06 -18.04 -26.28
CA GLY A 147 -3.79 -17.57 -27.47
C GLY A 147 -3.69 -16.06 -27.66
N THR A 148 -4.43 -15.56 -28.67
CA THR A 148 -4.46 -14.12 -29.01
C THR A 148 -5.86 -13.60 -28.84
N PHE A 149 -5.99 -12.46 -28.19
CA PHE A 149 -7.24 -11.71 -28.10
C PHE A 149 -7.20 -10.53 -29.07
N ASP A 150 -8.17 -10.50 -30.01
CA ASP A 150 -8.23 -9.49 -31.08
C ASP A 150 -9.00 -8.22 -30.70
N GLY A 151 -9.49 -8.14 -29.47
CA GLY A 151 -10.12 -6.93 -28.90
C GLY A 151 -9.14 -6.08 -28.09
N SER A 152 -9.67 -5.04 -27.45
CA SER A 152 -8.91 -4.17 -26.56
C SER A 152 -8.61 -4.85 -25.23
N GLN A 153 -7.40 -4.65 -24.69
CA GLN A 153 -6.97 -5.17 -23.39
C GLN A 153 -6.35 -4.04 -22.57
N ILE A 154 -6.98 -3.69 -21.46
CA ILE A 154 -6.60 -2.53 -20.65
C ILE A 154 -6.46 -2.97 -19.19
N HIS A 155 -5.33 -2.65 -18.55
CA HIS A 155 -5.23 -2.80 -17.09
C HIS A 155 -5.84 -1.58 -16.40
N SER A 156 -6.38 -1.76 -15.18
CA SER A 156 -7.02 -0.69 -14.40
C SER A 156 -6.13 0.55 -14.18
N SER A 157 -4.81 0.41 -14.23
CA SER A 157 -3.85 1.52 -14.16
C SER A 157 -3.75 2.36 -15.43
N ALA A 158 -4.27 1.86 -16.55
CA ALA A 158 -4.29 2.54 -17.84
C ALA A 158 -5.72 2.91 -18.28
N TYR A 159 -6.72 2.48 -17.52
CA TYR A 159 -8.12 2.85 -17.73
C TYR A 159 -8.39 4.23 -17.13
N THR A 160 -8.98 5.13 -17.90
CA THR A 160 -9.34 6.48 -17.45
C THR A 160 -10.85 6.60 -17.22
N ASN A 161 -11.63 6.26 -18.23
CA ASN A 161 -13.09 6.27 -18.19
C ASN A 161 -13.65 5.37 -19.31
N THR A 162 -14.96 5.36 -19.51
CA THR A 162 -15.61 4.50 -20.50
C THR A 162 -15.30 4.82 -21.96
N ASP A 163 -14.66 5.95 -22.27
CA ASP A 163 -14.19 6.25 -23.63
C ASP A 163 -13.04 5.34 -24.06
N ASP A 164 -12.33 4.71 -23.11
CA ASP A 164 -11.29 3.73 -23.38
C ASP A 164 -11.86 2.35 -23.81
N ILE A 165 -13.18 2.13 -23.65
CA ILE A 165 -13.84 0.86 -23.96
C ILE A 165 -14.20 0.82 -25.46
N GLU A 166 -13.64 -0.17 -26.17
CA GLU A 166 -14.02 -0.45 -27.54
C GLU A 166 -15.18 -1.44 -27.60
N GLY A 167 -16.13 -1.21 -28.50
CA GLY A 167 -17.30 -2.08 -28.70
C GLY A 167 -18.34 -1.98 -27.59
N THR A 168 -19.02 -3.09 -27.28
CA THR A 168 -20.16 -3.09 -26.33
C THR A 168 -20.08 -4.17 -25.27
N ARG A 169 -19.28 -5.24 -25.50
CA ARG A 169 -19.17 -6.40 -24.59
C ARG A 169 -17.85 -6.33 -23.82
N VAL A 170 -17.96 -6.17 -22.51
CA VAL A 170 -16.83 -5.92 -21.62
C VAL A 170 -16.65 -7.08 -20.65
N LEU A 171 -15.44 -7.60 -20.55
CA LEU A 171 -15.04 -8.55 -19.52
C LEU A 171 -14.15 -7.85 -18.50
N VAL A 172 -14.58 -7.77 -17.26
CA VAL A 172 -13.73 -7.30 -16.15
C VAL A 172 -13.12 -8.50 -15.45
N VAL A 173 -11.79 -8.52 -15.30
CA VAL A 173 -11.07 -9.64 -14.68
C VAL A 173 -10.53 -9.23 -13.32
N GLY A 174 -11.14 -9.76 -12.26
CA GLY A 174 -10.79 -9.48 -10.86
C GLY A 174 -11.90 -8.76 -10.10
N ALA A 175 -12.03 -9.09 -8.82
CA ALA A 175 -13.10 -8.60 -7.94
C ALA A 175 -12.55 -7.89 -6.68
N GLY A 176 -11.44 -7.17 -6.81
CA GLY A 176 -11.03 -6.16 -5.84
C GLY A 176 -11.86 -4.88 -5.98
N ASN A 177 -11.57 -3.85 -5.18
CA ASN A 177 -12.30 -2.57 -5.28
C ASN A 177 -12.28 -2.02 -6.72
N SER A 178 -11.12 -1.99 -7.38
CA SER A 178 -11.01 -1.50 -8.76
C SER A 178 -11.85 -2.32 -9.74
N GLY A 179 -11.85 -3.67 -9.66
CA GLY A 179 -12.66 -4.48 -10.56
C GLY A 179 -14.15 -4.23 -10.39
N CYS A 180 -14.60 -4.04 -9.15
CA CYS A 180 -15.98 -3.68 -8.86
C CYS A 180 -16.32 -2.28 -9.40
N ASP A 181 -15.44 -1.31 -9.23
CA ASP A 181 -15.66 0.06 -9.72
C ASP A 181 -15.72 0.11 -11.25
N LEU A 182 -14.79 -0.58 -11.95
CA LEU A 182 -14.78 -0.64 -13.42
C LEU A 182 -16.03 -1.34 -13.97
N ALA A 183 -16.48 -2.44 -13.33
CA ALA A 183 -17.71 -3.12 -13.74
C ALA A 183 -18.94 -2.26 -13.53
N VAL A 184 -18.99 -1.51 -12.43
CA VAL A 184 -20.06 -0.54 -12.15
C VAL A 184 -20.05 0.60 -13.16
N ASP A 185 -18.88 1.17 -13.44
CA ASP A 185 -18.71 2.27 -14.40
C ASP A 185 -19.20 1.87 -15.79
N ALA A 186 -18.73 0.73 -16.31
CA ALA A 186 -19.19 0.19 -17.60
C ALA A 186 -20.72 -0.10 -17.60
N ALA A 187 -21.26 -0.71 -16.53
CA ALA A 187 -22.69 -1.02 -16.44
C ALA A 187 -23.58 0.24 -16.42
N GLN A 188 -23.14 1.32 -15.75
CA GLN A 188 -23.82 2.61 -15.72
C GLN A 188 -23.90 3.25 -17.11
N HIS A 189 -22.88 3.05 -17.94
CA HIS A 189 -22.80 3.52 -19.33
C HIS A 189 -23.42 2.54 -20.35
N ARG A 190 -24.16 1.51 -19.86
CA ARG A 190 -24.95 0.57 -20.64
C ARG A 190 -24.16 -0.43 -21.48
N PHE A 191 -22.90 -0.67 -21.16
CA PHE A 191 -22.17 -1.81 -21.73
C PHE A 191 -22.75 -3.14 -21.24
N GLU A 192 -22.56 -4.21 -21.99
CA GLU A 192 -22.80 -5.59 -21.56
C GLU A 192 -21.57 -6.04 -20.75
N VAL A 193 -21.74 -6.22 -19.45
CA VAL A 193 -20.62 -6.44 -18.54
C VAL A 193 -20.67 -7.82 -17.91
N ASP A 194 -19.59 -8.56 -18.06
CA ASP A 194 -19.28 -9.74 -17.27
C ASP A 194 -18.10 -9.44 -16.33
N ILE A 195 -18.16 -9.93 -15.10
CA ILE A 195 -17.05 -9.84 -14.14
C ILE A 195 -16.57 -11.21 -13.69
N VAL A 196 -15.27 -11.47 -13.77
CA VAL A 196 -14.66 -12.73 -13.31
C VAL A 196 -14.40 -12.64 -11.81
N ILE A 197 -15.12 -13.45 -11.04
CA ILE A 197 -14.97 -13.59 -9.59
C ILE A 197 -14.73 -15.06 -9.25
N ARG A 198 -13.47 -15.49 -9.16
CA ARG A 198 -13.12 -16.91 -8.94
C ARG A 198 -13.29 -17.38 -7.51
N GLN A 199 -13.18 -16.47 -6.55
CA GLN A 199 -13.28 -16.75 -5.12
C GLN A 199 -14.21 -15.75 -4.47
N GLY A 200 -14.99 -16.21 -3.51
CA GLY A 200 -15.86 -15.32 -2.75
C GLY A 200 -15.08 -14.31 -1.95
N VAL A 201 -15.53 -13.07 -1.99
CA VAL A 201 -15.02 -11.93 -1.20
C VAL A 201 -16.15 -11.43 -0.31
N TYR A 202 -15.80 -10.85 0.83
CA TYR A 202 -16.79 -10.16 1.66
C TYR A 202 -17.03 -8.75 1.12
N PHE A 203 -18.29 -8.46 0.77
CA PHE A 203 -18.71 -7.11 0.42
C PHE A 203 -19.09 -6.34 1.68
N GLN A 204 -18.71 -5.07 1.71
CA GLN A 204 -19.05 -4.15 2.79
C GLN A 204 -19.58 -2.86 2.18
N PRO A 205 -20.74 -2.36 2.61
CA PRO A 205 -21.20 -1.01 2.26
C PRO A 205 -20.23 0.05 2.79
N LYS A 206 -20.15 1.19 2.09
CA LYS A 206 -19.41 2.36 2.57
C LYS A 206 -20.06 2.98 3.78
N MET A 207 -21.37 2.91 3.87
CA MET A 207 -22.19 3.56 4.89
C MET A 207 -23.13 2.56 5.58
N TYR A 208 -23.30 2.74 6.88
CA TYR A 208 -24.39 2.15 7.66
C TYR A 208 -25.14 3.25 8.37
N PHE A 209 -26.48 3.20 8.36
CA PHE A 209 -27.33 4.18 9.04
C PHE A 209 -27.04 5.64 8.67
N GLY A 210 -26.67 5.90 7.40
CA GLY A 210 -26.33 7.23 6.93
C GLY A 210 -24.97 7.76 7.39
N ARG A 211 -24.11 6.92 7.98
CA ARG A 211 -22.75 7.28 8.44
C ARG A 211 -21.70 6.40 7.77
N PRO A 212 -20.52 6.94 7.46
CA PRO A 212 -19.39 6.12 7.04
C PRO A 212 -19.13 4.98 8.04
N ARG A 213 -18.91 3.76 7.53
CA ARG A 213 -18.76 2.56 8.38
C ARG A 213 -17.64 2.68 9.42
N GLN A 214 -16.56 3.40 9.09
CA GLN A 214 -15.44 3.63 10.00
C GLN A 214 -15.75 4.62 11.12
N GLN A 215 -16.85 5.37 11.03
CA GLN A 215 -17.30 6.33 12.05
C GLN A 215 -18.34 5.74 13.01
N LEU A 216 -18.56 4.43 12.97
CA LEU A 216 -19.41 3.72 13.93
C LEU A 216 -18.64 3.51 15.23
N SER A 217 -18.52 4.58 16.02
CA SER A 217 -17.68 4.63 17.23
C SER A 217 -18.03 3.57 18.27
N PHE A 218 -19.30 3.15 18.34
CA PHE A 218 -19.73 2.09 19.26
C PHE A 218 -19.03 0.75 19.03
N LEU A 219 -18.50 0.51 17.82
CA LEU A 219 -17.75 -0.72 17.54
C LEU A 219 -16.44 -0.80 18.32
N ALA A 220 -15.84 0.34 18.67
CA ALA A 220 -14.59 0.38 19.43
C ALA A 220 -14.72 -0.16 20.87
N GLU A 221 -15.94 -0.27 21.39
CA GLU A 221 -16.23 -0.80 22.72
C GLU A 221 -16.20 -2.34 22.77
N PHE A 222 -16.15 -3.01 21.61
CA PHE A 222 -16.18 -4.46 21.50
C PHE A 222 -14.79 -5.05 21.21
N SER A 223 -14.63 -6.33 21.54
CA SER A 223 -13.42 -7.07 21.17
C SER A 223 -13.27 -7.15 19.63
N PRO A 224 -12.05 -7.33 19.08
CA PRO A 224 -11.87 -7.48 17.64
C PRO A 224 -12.73 -8.59 17.02
N ALA A 225 -12.96 -9.69 17.74
CA ALA A 225 -13.81 -10.79 17.29
C ALA A 225 -15.29 -10.38 17.21
N ASP A 226 -15.78 -9.64 18.20
CA ASP A 226 -17.15 -9.13 18.22
C ASP A 226 -17.35 -8.03 17.18
N GLN A 227 -16.36 -7.16 16.97
CA GLN A 227 -16.36 -6.16 15.89
C GLN A 227 -16.53 -6.83 14.53
N ASP A 228 -15.78 -7.92 14.26
CA ASP A 228 -15.90 -8.70 13.02
C ASP A 228 -17.31 -9.30 12.88
N LEU A 229 -17.82 -9.91 13.94
CA LEU A 229 -19.18 -10.49 13.94
C LEU A 229 -20.23 -9.42 13.66
N ILE A 230 -20.17 -8.28 14.35
CA ILE A 230 -21.11 -7.17 14.18
C ILE A 230 -21.02 -6.62 12.76
N ALA A 231 -19.81 -6.40 12.23
CA ALA A 231 -19.61 -5.90 10.87
C ALA A 231 -20.22 -6.83 9.82
N ARG A 232 -20.08 -8.17 9.99
CA ARG A 232 -20.72 -9.16 9.10
C ARG A 232 -22.23 -9.17 9.24
N LEU A 233 -22.77 -9.02 10.45
CA LEU A 233 -24.22 -8.94 10.66
C LEU A 233 -24.80 -7.66 10.04
N LEU A 234 -24.15 -6.51 10.20
CA LEU A 234 -24.56 -5.25 9.59
C LEU A 234 -24.56 -5.35 8.06
N ALA A 235 -23.49 -5.93 7.47
CA ALA A 235 -23.41 -6.16 6.03
C ALA A 235 -24.56 -7.08 5.58
N ARG A 236 -24.78 -8.18 6.27
CA ARG A 236 -25.84 -9.14 5.94
C ARG A 236 -27.24 -8.54 5.97
N VAL A 237 -27.52 -7.65 6.92
CA VAL A 237 -28.81 -6.95 7.02
C VAL A 237 -28.94 -5.90 5.91
N SER A 238 -27.85 -5.24 5.53
CA SER A 238 -27.87 -4.15 4.54
C SER A 238 -27.87 -4.64 3.09
N ILE A 239 -27.05 -5.66 2.80
CA ILE A 239 -26.77 -6.11 1.41
C ILE A 239 -27.01 -7.61 1.20
N GLY A 240 -27.53 -8.36 2.18
CA GLY A 240 -27.74 -9.80 2.06
C GLY A 240 -26.46 -10.62 2.12
N LYS A 241 -26.50 -11.81 1.53
CA LYS A 241 -25.37 -12.73 1.42
C LYS A 241 -24.95 -12.86 -0.03
N ASN A 242 -23.72 -13.29 -0.28
CA ASN A 242 -23.26 -13.62 -1.63
C ASN A 242 -24.19 -14.59 -2.35
N SER A 243 -24.72 -15.61 -1.65
CA SER A 243 -25.67 -16.58 -2.22
C SER A 243 -27.00 -16.01 -2.71
N ASP A 244 -27.31 -14.77 -2.32
CA ASP A 244 -28.55 -14.10 -2.75
C ASP A 244 -28.37 -13.44 -4.13
N TYR A 245 -27.14 -13.43 -4.67
CA TYR A 245 -26.79 -12.81 -5.95
C TYR A 245 -26.41 -13.88 -6.99
N PRO A 246 -26.97 -13.85 -8.20
CA PRO A 246 -26.68 -14.85 -9.23
C PRO A 246 -25.19 -14.99 -9.53
N GLY A 247 -24.66 -16.20 -9.44
CA GLY A 247 -23.28 -16.53 -9.79
C GLY A 247 -22.20 -16.04 -8.83
N LEU A 248 -22.54 -15.29 -7.78
CA LEU A 248 -21.55 -14.71 -6.86
C LEU A 248 -21.01 -15.80 -5.90
N PRO A 249 -19.69 -16.09 -5.92
CA PRO A 249 -19.11 -17.11 -5.05
C PRO A 249 -19.22 -16.72 -3.57
N VAL A 250 -19.42 -17.74 -2.72
CA VAL A 250 -19.45 -17.55 -1.26
C VAL A 250 -18.02 -17.50 -0.72
N PRO A 251 -17.69 -16.57 0.21
CA PRO A 251 -16.40 -16.55 0.89
C PRO A 251 -16.12 -17.86 1.62
N LYS A 252 -14.86 -18.32 1.57
CA LYS A 252 -14.42 -19.57 2.23
C LYS A 252 -13.99 -19.36 3.68
N HIS A 253 -13.84 -18.11 4.11
CA HIS A 253 -13.40 -17.74 5.45
C HIS A 253 -14.58 -17.27 6.30
N ASP A 254 -14.48 -17.49 7.60
CA ASP A 254 -15.54 -17.11 8.56
C ASP A 254 -15.35 -15.69 9.12
N ARG A 255 -14.18 -15.06 8.90
CA ARG A 255 -13.87 -13.74 9.40
C ARG A 255 -13.43 -12.80 8.29
N LEU A 256 -13.73 -11.50 8.44
CA LEU A 256 -13.29 -10.47 7.51
C LEU A 256 -11.75 -10.32 7.47
N SER A 257 -11.08 -10.59 8.60
CA SER A 257 -9.62 -10.54 8.71
C SER A 257 -8.90 -11.65 7.93
N GLU A 258 -9.55 -12.76 7.64
CA GLU A 258 -8.96 -13.96 7.03
C GLU A 258 -8.99 -13.94 5.49
N GLY A 259 -9.74 -13.01 4.89
CA GLY A 259 -9.90 -12.96 3.44
C GLY A 259 -10.04 -11.55 2.89
N PRO A 260 -10.12 -11.41 1.56
CA PRO A 260 -10.29 -10.11 0.93
C PRO A 260 -11.66 -9.51 1.27
N VAL A 261 -11.65 -8.20 1.56
CA VAL A 261 -12.84 -7.40 1.79
C VAL A 261 -12.94 -6.34 0.71
N VAL A 262 -14.09 -6.23 0.09
CA VAL A 262 -14.40 -5.24 -0.95
C VAL A 262 -15.40 -4.24 -0.40
N VAL A 263 -15.06 -2.96 -0.48
CA VAL A 263 -15.93 -1.88 -0.03
C VAL A 263 -16.68 -1.31 -1.23
N ASN A 264 -17.65 -2.08 -1.71
CA ASN A 264 -18.49 -1.71 -2.85
C ASN A 264 -19.82 -2.47 -2.76
N ASP A 265 -20.93 -1.77 -2.70
CA ASP A 265 -22.29 -2.33 -2.72
C ASP A 265 -23.03 -2.06 -4.06
N LEU A 266 -22.49 -1.14 -4.88
CA LEU A 266 -23.08 -0.85 -6.19
C LEU A 266 -22.96 -2.01 -7.18
N LEU A 267 -21.86 -2.79 -7.12
CA LEU A 267 -21.73 -3.99 -7.94
C LEU A 267 -22.87 -4.96 -7.67
N LEU A 268 -23.21 -5.17 -6.40
CA LEU A 268 -24.31 -6.07 -5.99
C LEU A 268 -25.65 -5.59 -6.54
N TYR A 269 -25.89 -4.28 -6.51
CA TYR A 269 -27.05 -3.67 -7.12
C TYR A 269 -27.16 -4.01 -8.63
N TRP A 270 -26.06 -3.84 -9.39
CA TRP A 270 -26.08 -4.10 -10.84
C TRP A 270 -26.15 -5.58 -11.19
N ILE A 271 -25.59 -6.49 -10.35
CA ILE A 271 -25.78 -7.94 -10.48
C ILE A 271 -27.26 -8.27 -10.30
N HIS A 272 -27.91 -7.73 -9.28
CA HIS A 272 -29.33 -7.97 -8.99
C HIS A 272 -30.26 -7.49 -10.11
N HIS A 273 -29.88 -6.41 -10.81
CA HIS A 273 -30.61 -5.88 -11.95
C HIS A 273 -30.26 -6.56 -13.29
N GLY A 274 -29.43 -7.60 -13.27
CA GLY A 274 -29.02 -8.34 -14.48
C GLY A 274 -28.21 -7.51 -15.47
N ARG A 275 -27.56 -6.44 -15.00
CA ARG A 275 -26.69 -5.57 -15.83
C ARG A 275 -25.21 -5.96 -15.75
N VAL A 276 -24.83 -6.70 -14.75
CA VAL A 276 -23.52 -7.33 -14.59
C VAL A 276 -23.71 -8.82 -14.33
N ASN A 277 -23.12 -9.65 -15.17
CA ASN A 277 -23.09 -11.10 -14.94
C ASN A 277 -21.81 -11.51 -14.23
N VAL A 278 -21.91 -12.47 -13.34
CA VAL A 278 -20.73 -13.02 -12.64
C VAL A 278 -20.27 -14.30 -13.32
N VAL A 279 -18.99 -14.33 -13.70
CA VAL A 279 -18.30 -15.53 -14.20
C VAL A 279 -17.43 -16.08 -13.06
N GLY A 280 -17.82 -17.26 -12.54
CA GLY A 280 -17.15 -17.90 -11.40
C GLY A 280 -15.84 -18.62 -11.74
N HIS A 281 -15.40 -18.58 -12.99
CA HIS A 281 -14.30 -19.37 -13.54
C HIS A 281 -13.17 -18.50 -14.07
N GLY A 282 -11.93 -19.01 -14.05
CA GLY A 282 -10.77 -18.31 -14.59
C GLY A 282 -10.73 -18.33 -16.12
N LEU A 283 -9.92 -17.45 -16.72
CA LEU A 283 -9.62 -17.47 -18.14
C LEU A 283 -8.74 -18.69 -18.45
N SER A 284 -9.04 -19.38 -19.55
CA SER A 284 -8.30 -20.56 -20.02
C SER A 284 -7.46 -20.27 -21.25
N ARG A 285 -8.06 -19.70 -22.29
CA ARG A 285 -7.38 -19.29 -23.54
C ARG A 285 -8.20 -18.25 -24.30
N PHE A 286 -7.52 -17.58 -25.22
CA PHE A 286 -8.13 -16.67 -26.19
C PHE A 286 -8.15 -17.30 -27.59
N ASP A 287 -9.18 -16.92 -28.37
CA ASP A 287 -9.33 -17.31 -29.78
C ASP A 287 -10.06 -16.17 -30.53
N GLY A 288 -9.32 -15.24 -31.11
CA GLY A 288 -9.88 -14.01 -31.64
C GLY A 288 -10.57 -13.18 -30.53
N LYS A 289 -11.82 -12.82 -30.72
CA LYS A 289 -12.61 -12.14 -29.68
C LYS A 289 -13.26 -13.11 -28.65
N THR A 290 -13.09 -14.41 -28.83
CA THR A 290 -13.66 -15.42 -27.93
C THR A 290 -12.74 -15.68 -26.75
N VAL A 291 -13.27 -15.48 -25.54
CA VAL A 291 -12.63 -15.86 -24.28
C VAL A 291 -13.18 -17.19 -23.84
N HIS A 292 -12.31 -18.18 -23.62
CA HIS A 292 -12.65 -19.48 -23.05
C HIS A 292 -12.34 -19.49 -21.54
N PHE A 293 -13.23 -20.07 -20.77
CA PHE A 293 -13.11 -20.20 -19.32
C PHE A 293 -12.71 -21.62 -18.90
N THR A 294 -12.26 -21.76 -17.65
CA THR A 294 -11.74 -23.05 -17.12
C THR A 294 -12.82 -24.11 -16.91
N ASP A 295 -14.09 -23.78 -16.97
CA ASP A 295 -15.23 -24.71 -16.95
C ASP A 295 -15.63 -25.23 -18.34
N GLY A 296 -14.92 -24.80 -19.40
CA GLY A 296 -15.21 -25.14 -20.79
C GLY A 296 -16.20 -24.21 -21.48
N SER A 297 -16.82 -23.29 -20.79
CA SER A 297 -17.68 -22.27 -21.39
C SER A 297 -16.85 -21.23 -22.17
N SER A 298 -17.51 -20.50 -23.06
CA SER A 298 -16.86 -19.40 -23.80
C SER A 298 -17.87 -18.31 -24.15
N ARG A 299 -17.36 -17.08 -24.30
CA ARG A 299 -18.13 -15.92 -24.74
C ARG A 299 -17.23 -14.96 -25.50
N GLU A 300 -17.81 -14.19 -26.41
CA GLU A 300 -17.09 -13.13 -27.15
C GLU A 300 -17.16 -11.81 -26.39
N TYR A 301 -16.04 -11.10 -26.41
CA TYR A 301 -15.89 -9.76 -25.86
C TYR A 301 -15.19 -8.81 -26.83
N ASP A 302 -15.42 -7.53 -26.67
CA ASP A 302 -14.75 -6.49 -27.45
C ASP A 302 -13.61 -5.88 -26.65
N THR A 303 -13.77 -5.74 -25.33
CA THR A 303 -12.76 -5.20 -24.41
C THR A 303 -12.62 -6.07 -23.16
N ILE A 304 -11.38 -6.28 -22.72
CA ILE A 304 -11.04 -6.89 -21.43
C ILE A 304 -10.39 -5.82 -20.54
N LEU A 305 -10.99 -5.60 -19.35
CA LEU A 305 -10.45 -4.72 -18.31
C LEU A 305 -9.81 -5.58 -17.21
N TYR A 306 -8.49 -5.52 -17.08
CA TYR A 306 -7.78 -6.25 -16.03
C TYR A 306 -7.70 -5.44 -14.74
N ALA A 307 -8.38 -5.89 -13.69
CA ALA A 307 -8.27 -5.40 -12.33
C ALA A 307 -7.57 -6.46 -11.45
N THR A 308 -6.46 -6.97 -11.94
CA THR A 308 -5.73 -8.11 -11.40
C THR A 308 -4.63 -7.73 -10.41
N GLY A 309 -4.60 -6.45 -10.03
CA GLY A 309 -3.68 -5.90 -9.05
C GLY A 309 -2.29 -5.60 -9.60
N PHE A 310 -1.35 -5.41 -8.69
CA PHE A 310 -0.02 -4.87 -8.98
C PHE A 310 1.07 -5.72 -8.33
N ARG A 311 2.30 -5.59 -8.84
CA ARG A 311 3.52 -6.06 -8.20
C ARG A 311 4.06 -4.97 -7.27
N SER A 312 4.66 -5.38 -6.16
CA SER A 312 5.34 -4.44 -5.27
C SER A 312 6.79 -4.28 -5.72
N SER A 313 6.99 -3.48 -6.76
CA SER A 313 8.27 -3.34 -7.44
C SER A 313 9.10 -2.20 -6.85
N VAL A 314 10.40 -2.46 -6.72
CA VAL A 314 11.45 -1.50 -6.32
C VAL A 314 12.63 -1.66 -7.31
N PRO A 315 12.45 -1.28 -8.58
CA PRO A 315 13.34 -1.64 -9.68
C PRO A 315 14.72 -0.97 -9.62
N PHE A 316 14.90 -0.01 -8.73
CA PHE A 316 16.16 0.69 -8.50
C PHE A 316 17.04 0.00 -7.44
N LEU A 317 16.55 -1.04 -6.77
CA LEU A 317 17.36 -1.95 -5.96
C LEU A 317 17.67 -3.22 -6.75
N ASP A 318 18.87 -3.76 -6.57
CA ASP A 318 19.23 -5.06 -7.11
C ASP A 318 18.31 -6.14 -6.52
N ASP A 319 17.80 -7.04 -7.37
CA ASP A 319 16.88 -8.10 -6.93
C ASP A 319 17.51 -9.04 -5.89
N ASP A 320 18.82 -9.24 -5.92
CA ASP A 320 19.55 -10.03 -4.93
C ASP A 320 19.54 -9.38 -3.53
N LEU A 321 19.34 -8.07 -3.47
CA LEU A 321 19.22 -7.31 -2.21
C LEU A 321 17.80 -7.33 -1.64
N VAL A 322 16.79 -7.78 -2.40
CA VAL A 322 15.38 -7.70 -2.01
C VAL A 322 14.76 -9.09 -1.93
N PRO A 323 14.98 -9.83 -0.84
CA PRO A 323 14.35 -11.13 -0.67
C PRO A 323 12.83 -10.99 -0.71
N ARG A 324 12.16 -11.87 -1.48
CA ARG A 324 10.73 -11.81 -1.74
C ARG A 324 10.01 -13.09 -1.35
N ARG A 325 8.75 -12.96 -0.96
CA ARG A 325 7.80 -14.06 -0.84
C ARG A 325 6.47 -13.60 -1.44
N ASN A 326 5.80 -14.48 -2.18
CA ASN A 326 4.53 -14.14 -2.86
C ASN A 326 4.63 -12.86 -3.74
N SER A 327 5.79 -12.62 -4.35
CA SER A 327 6.10 -11.41 -5.15
C SER A 327 6.19 -10.11 -4.36
N HIS A 328 6.20 -10.16 -3.03
CA HIS A 328 6.35 -8.99 -2.18
C HIS A 328 7.71 -9.00 -1.45
N PRO A 329 8.37 -7.84 -1.29
CA PRO A 329 9.57 -7.73 -0.47
C PRO A 329 9.33 -8.19 0.97
N LEU A 330 10.28 -8.91 1.57
CA LEU A 330 10.23 -9.26 2.98
C LEU A 330 10.61 -8.06 3.85
N ARG A 331 9.83 -7.82 4.90
CA ARG A 331 9.97 -6.64 5.76
C ARG A 331 9.77 -6.99 7.23
N TYR A 332 10.40 -6.22 8.08
CA TYR A 332 10.25 -6.24 9.54
C TYR A 332 9.69 -4.91 10.05
N ALA A 333 9.52 -4.79 11.35
CA ALA A 333 9.17 -3.56 12.05
C ALA A 333 7.89 -2.91 11.47
N ALA A 334 6.77 -3.64 11.52
CA ALA A 334 5.47 -3.22 10.96
C ALA A 334 5.54 -2.87 9.45
N GLY A 335 6.47 -3.50 8.71
CA GLY A 335 6.65 -3.34 7.29
C GLY A 335 7.57 -2.20 6.86
N ILE A 336 8.32 -1.62 7.78
CA ILE A 336 9.17 -0.45 7.54
C ILE A 336 10.59 -0.84 7.11
N ILE A 337 11.21 -1.82 7.75
CA ILE A 337 12.60 -2.22 7.46
C ILE A 337 12.61 -3.34 6.41
N PRO A 338 13.28 -3.17 5.25
CA PRO A 338 13.57 -4.28 4.33
C PRO A 338 14.42 -5.36 5.01
N ALA A 339 14.17 -6.62 4.70
CA ALA A 339 15.01 -7.70 5.22
C ALA A 339 16.44 -7.59 4.66
N GLY A 340 17.43 -7.50 5.56
CA GLY A 340 18.86 -7.50 5.22
C GLY A 340 19.44 -6.15 4.80
N LEU A 341 18.68 -5.06 4.78
CA LEU A 341 19.17 -3.73 4.38
C LEU A 341 19.12 -2.75 5.55
N GLU A 342 20.27 -2.13 5.85
CA GLU A 342 20.37 -1.05 6.84
C GLU A 342 20.15 0.33 6.18
N LYS A 343 19.56 1.26 6.94
CA LYS A 343 19.32 2.65 6.53
C LYS A 343 18.43 2.78 5.28
N VAL A 344 17.62 1.77 5.01
CA VAL A 344 16.52 1.81 4.03
C VAL A 344 15.21 1.62 4.77
N TYR A 345 14.22 2.43 4.42
CA TYR A 345 12.91 2.42 5.08
C TYR A 345 11.80 2.46 4.05
N TYR A 346 10.87 1.52 4.11
CA TYR A 346 9.67 1.53 3.29
C TYR A 346 8.59 2.40 3.94
N ILE A 347 8.04 3.36 3.19
CA ILE A 347 6.88 4.15 3.58
C ILE A 347 5.75 3.85 2.59
N GLY A 348 4.67 3.24 3.08
CA GLY A 348 3.53 2.83 2.25
C GLY A 348 3.65 1.45 1.60
N MET A 349 4.70 0.66 1.89
CA MET A 349 4.82 -0.72 1.43
C MET A 349 4.06 -1.72 2.34
N ALA A 350 3.60 -1.29 3.50
CA ALA A 350 2.60 -1.96 4.31
C ALA A 350 1.36 -1.07 4.35
N ALA A 351 0.23 -1.61 3.91
CA ALA A 351 -1.05 -0.91 3.78
C ALA A 351 -2.10 -1.54 4.73
N PRO A 352 -2.06 -1.24 6.03
CA PRO A 352 -3.06 -1.73 6.96
C PRO A 352 -4.44 -1.21 6.60
N ARG A 353 -5.45 -2.09 6.64
CA ARG A 353 -6.82 -1.79 6.21
C ARG A 353 -7.38 -0.54 6.89
N GLY A 354 -7.91 0.37 6.10
CA GLY A 354 -8.45 1.66 6.55
C GLY A 354 -7.74 2.85 5.90
N PRO A 355 -7.81 4.06 6.50
CA PRO A 355 -7.21 5.27 5.94
C PRO A 355 -5.68 5.15 5.85
N GLN A 356 -5.11 5.45 4.68
CA GLN A 356 -3.69 5.24 4.42
C GLN A 356 -2.83 6.47 4.74
N ILE A 357 -3.31 7.69 4.46
CA ILE A 357 -2.50 8.90 4.67
C ILE A 357 -1.98 9.01 6.12
N PRO A 358 -2.79 8.80 7.17
CA PRO A 358 -2.29 8.79 8.54
C PRO A 358 -1.23 7.70 8.82
N VAL A 359 -1.36 6.54 8.14
CA VAL A 359 -0.39 5.44 8.29
C VAL A 359 1.00 5.85 7.84
N TYR A 360 1.10 6.59 6.72
CA TYR A 360 2.38 7.07 6.23
C TYR A 360 3.10 7.97 7.24
N GLY A 361 2.35 8.84 7.93
CA GLY A 361 2.88 9.65 9.03
C GLY A 361 3.43 8.80 10.19
N VAL A 362 2.69 7.77 10.61
CA VAL A 362 3.13 6.84 11.66
C VAL A 362 4.38 6.08 11.23
N GLN A 363 4.38 5.48 10.03
CA GLN A 363 5.54 4.76 9.50
C GLN A 363 6.78 5.65 9.41
N THR A 364 6.62 6.91 8.98
CA THR A 364 7.76 7.84 8.89
C THR A 364 8.28 8.24 10.27
N LYS A 365 7.41 8.45 11.27
CA LYS A 365 7.85 8.75 12.64
C LYS A 365 8.64 7.60 13.26
N VAL A 366 8.23 6.36 12.99
CA VAL A 366 8.99 5.16 13.42
C VAL A 366 10.32 5.06 12.68
N ALA A 367 10.33 5.29 11.36
CA ALA A 367 11.56 5.32 10.57
C ALA A 367 12.52 6.42 11.06
N GLU A 368 12.01 7.61 11.39
CA GLU A 368 12.82 8.71 11.97
C GLU A 368 13.44 8.32 13.31
N ARG A 369 12.69 7.60 14.16
CA ARG A 369 13.24 7.06 15.40
C ARG A 369 14.40 6.09 15.14
N MET A 370 14.30 5.23 14.14
CA MET A 370 15.36 4.33 13.70
C MET A 370 16.59 5.09 13.16
N ILE A 371 16.33 6.15 12.39
CA ILE A 371 17.37 7.06 11.88
C ILE A 371 18.19 7.63 13.04
N ARG A 372 17.55 8.15 14.07
CA ARG A 372 18.24 8.66 15.27
C ARG A 372 19.07 7.60 15.97
N LEU A 373 18.61 6.37 16.01
CA LEU A 373 19.37 5.26 16.60
C LEU A 373 20.63 4.94 15.80
N HIS A 374 20.58 4.98 14.46
CA HIS A 374 21.76 4.86 13.62
C HIS A 374 22.77 5.98 13.88
N GLU A 375 22.33 7.22 14.07
CA GLU A 375 23.21 8.34 14.38
C GLU A 375 23.82 8.23 15.78
N GLN A 376 23.06 7.79 16.77
CA GLN A 376 23.51 7.64 18.15
C GLN A 376 24.46 6.48 18.35
N ALA A 377 24.37 5.41 17.57
CA ALA A 377 25.22 4.23 17.69
C ALA A 377 26.67 4.45 17.20
N GLY A 378 26.95 5.62 16.63
CA GLY A 378 28.29 6.02 16.19
C GLY A 378 28.86 5.13 15.08
N PRO A 379 30.20 5.04 14.94
CA PRO A 379 30.84 4.30 13.85
C PRO A 379 30.55 2.80 13.80
N ALA A 380 30.21 2.20 14.93
CA ALA A 380 29.78 0.78 14.97
C ALA A 380 28.43 0.56 14.29
N GLY A 381 27.63 1.63 14.16
CA GLY A 381 26.32 1.64 13.54
C GLY A 381 25.27 0.81 14.29
N ALA A 382 24.01 1.23 14.26
CA ALA A 382 22.92 0.35 14.65
C ALA A 382 22.73 -0.72 13.56
N ARG A 383 22.45 -1.96 13.98
CA ARG A 383 22.17 -3.09 13.08
C ARG A 383 20.69 -3.46 13.20
N LEU A 384 19.83 -2.54 12.80
CA LEU A 384 18.40 -2.69 13.05
C LEU A 384 17.77 -3.79 12.20
N ALA A 385 18.15 -3.92 10.92
CA ALA A 385 17.65 -4.98 10.07
C ALA A 385 18.03 -6.38 10.60
N GLU A 386 19.27 -6.53 11.08
CA GLU A 386 19.73 -7.76 11.72
C GLU A 386 19.02 -8.02 13.05
N TYR A 387 18.86 -6.98 13.88
CA TYR A 387 18.17 -7.07 15.17
C TYR A 387 16.72 -7.53 15.01
N PHE A 388 15.96 -6.87 14.17
CA PHE A 388 14.57 -7.24 13.91
C PHE A 388 14.47 -8.61 13.23
N GLY A 389 15.37 -8.93 12.30
CA GLY A 389 15.42 -10.21 11.63
C GLY A 389 15.63 -11.42 12.54
N ARG A 390 16.29 -11.21 13.71
CA ARG A 390 16.44 -12.26 14.74
C ARG A 390 15.19 -12.43 15.61
N LEU A 391 14.38 -11.40 15.76
CA LEU A 391 13.31 -11.34 16.75
C LEU A 391 11.90 -11.41 16.15
N GLN A 392 11.75 -11.07 14.86
CA GLN A 392 10.44 -11.05 14.18
C GLN A 392 10.42 -12.00 12.98
N GLN A 393 9.23 -12.51 12.67
CA GLN A 393 8.97 -13.12 11.37
C GLN A 393 8.76 -12.02 10.32
N PRO A 394 9.31 -12.18 9.10
CA PRO A 394 9.14 -11.18 8.08
C PRO A 394 7.69 -11.12 7.56
N GLU A 395 7.18 -9.92 7.40
CA GLU A 395 5.89 -9.66 6.75
C GLU A 395 6.08 -9.65 5.22
N ASP A 396 5.20 -10.35 4.51
CA ASP A 396 5.19 -10.45 3.05
C ASP A 396 3.87 -9.98 2.41
N ARG A 397 2.92 -9.47 3.21
CA ARG A 397 1.63 -8.95 2.73
C ARG A 397 1.66 -7.43 2.64
N ILE A 398 1.02 -6.88 1.62
CA ILE A 398 0.77 -5.43 1.52
C ILE A 398 -0.51 -5.08 2.28
N ASP A 399 -1.63 -5.75 1.97
CA ASP A 399 -2.90 -5.59 2.69
C ASP A 399 -2.83 -6.36 4.02
N ILE A 400 -2.78 -5.63 5.13
CA ILE A 400 -2.67 -6.19 6.48
C ILE A 400 -3.92 -5.81 7.27
N PRO A 401 -4.59 -6.75 7.97
CA PRO A 401 -5.64 -6.39 8.92
C PRO A 401 -5.14 -5.35 9.94
N ARG A 402 -5.97 -4.36 10.24
CA ARG A 402 -5.55 -3.20 11.05
C ARG A 402 -5.10 -3.58 12.46
N ASP A 403 -5.78 -4.51 13.09
CA ASP A 403 -5.46 -5.07 14.41
C ASP A 403 -4.09 -5.74 14.40
N ILE A 404 -3.82 -6.61 13.43
CA ILE A 404 -2.51 -7.27 13.25
C ILE A 404 -1.39 -6.23 13.06
N TRP A 405 -1.63 -5.21 12.24
CA TRP A 405 -0.62 -4.17 12.03
C TRP A 405 -0.37 -3.34 13.30
N ASN A 406 -1.41 -3.05 14.08
CA ASN A 406 -1.27 -2.34 15.35
C ASN A 406 -0.44 -3.15 16.34
N ASP A 407 -0.64 -4.47 16.41
CA ASP A 407 0.17 -5.37 17.26
C ASP A 407 1.63 -5.40 16.79
N GLN A 408 1.86 -5.48 15.47
CA GLN A 408 3.22 -5.39 14.89
C GLN A 408 3.90 -4.05 15.22
N LEU A 409 3.14 -2.95 15.18
CA LEU A 409 3.64 -1.62 15.50
C LEU A 409 4.01 -1.51 16.99
N ALA A 410 3.14 -1.99 17.88
CA ALA A 410 3.40 -2.00 19.32
C ALA A 410 4.63 -2.86 19.67
N ASP A 411 4.76 -4.03 19.04
CA ASP A 411 5.95 -4.87 19.19
C ASP A 411 7.23 -4.17 18.66
N THR A 412 7.12 -3.48 17.54
CA THR A 412 8.22 -2.68 16.98
C THR A 412 8.69 -1.60 17.94
N GLU A 413 7.76 -0.83 18.52
CA GLU A 413 8.09 0.22 19.50
C GLU A 413 8.77 -0.38 20.75
N ARG A 414 8.22 -1.48 21.28
CA ARG A 414 8.81 -2.20 22.43
C ARG A 414 10.24 -2.69 22.13
N LEU A 415 10.49 -3.23 20.95
CA LEU A 415 11.81 -3.69 20.52
C LEU A 415 12.79 -2.54 20.33
N LEU A 416 12.34 -1.39 19.82
CA LEU A 416 13.17 -0.18 19.73
C LEU A 416 13.57 0.33 21.12
N ASP A 417 12.64 0.31 22.09
CA ASP A 417 12.96 0.67 23.50
C ASP A 417 14.02 -0.27 24.09
N ALA A 418 13.87 -1.58 23.88
CA ALA A 418 14.84 -2.57 24.33
C ALA A 418 16.22 -2.38 23.67
N TYR A 419 16.25 -2.04 22.38
CA TYR A 419 17.50 -1.75 21.67
C TYR A 419 18.20 -0.52 22.25
N VAL A 420 17.47 0.57 22.54
CA VAL A 420 18.00 1.77 23.20
C VAL A 420 18.61 1.43 24.55
N ALA A 421 17.93 0.65 25.37
CA ALA A 421 18.46 0.22 26.67
C ALA A 421 19.77 -0.55 26.53
N SER A 422 19.88 -1.47 25.55
CA SER A 422 21.09 -2.23 25.29
C SER A 422 22.30 -1.37 24.88
N LEU A 423 22.06 -0.27 24.14
CA LEU A 423 23.13 0.69 23.78
C LEU A 423 23.63 1.46 24.99
N GLN A 424 22.77 1.79 25.95
CA GLN A 424 23.14 2.49 27.17
C GLN A 424 23.97 1.62 28.13
N ASP A 425 23.61 0.32 28.24
CA ASP A 425 24.34 -0.63 29.08
C ASP A 425 25.77 -0.90 28.55
N THR A 426 25.98 -0.84 27.24
CA THR A 426 27.32 -1.00 26.64
C THR A 426 28.22 0.22 26.83
N HIS A 427 27.67 1.39 27.19
CA HIS A 427 28.46 2.59 27.51
C HIS A 427 28.81 2.76 28.98
N VAL A 428 28.32 1.88 29.87
CA VAL A 428 28.79 1.79 31.25
C VAL A 428 30.07 0.97 31.25
N ALA A 429 31.23 1.61 31.18
CA ALA A 429 32.52 0.96 31.28
C ALA A 429 32.59 0.17 32.61
N PRO A 430 33.22 -1.01 32.64
CA PRO A 430 33.43 -1.73 33.90
C PRO A 430 34.31 -0.87 34.80
N ASP A 431 33.71 -0.45 35.93
CA ASP A 431 34.39 0.23 37.03
C ASP A 431 35.59 -0.65 37.45
N ASN A 432 36.81 -0.17 37.16
CA ASN A 432 38.08 -0.81 37.57
C ASN A 432 38.19 -0.73 39.11
N ARG A 433 37.48 -1.60 39.84
CA ARG A 433 37.74 -1.83 41.23
C ARG A 433 39.02 -2.66 41.31
N HIS A 434 40.15 -2.01 41.51
CA HIS A 434 41.35 -2.64 41.99
C HIS A 434 41.03 -3.39 43.27
N ILE A 435 41.02 -4.72 43.17
CA ILE A 435 41.12 -5.58 44.36
C ILE A 435 42.54 -5.45 44.86
N VAL A 436 42.76 -4.63 45.88
CA VAL A 436 44.01 -4.63 46.68
C VAL A 436 43.95 -5.90 47.51
N ILE A 437 44.71 -6.89 47.11
CA ILE A 437 45.01 -8.04 47.97
C ILE A 437 45.97 -7.53 49.03
N ALA A 438 45.53 -7.36 50.26
CA ALA A 438 46.38 -7.16 51.41
C ALA A 438 46.99 -8.51 51.80
N GLU A 439 48.29 -8.63 51.60
CA GLU A 439 49.11 -9.67 52.27
C GLU A 439 49.14 -9.35 53.74
N GLY A 440 48.87 -10.39 54.58
CA GLY A 440 48.98 -10.38 56.00
C GLY A 440 48.65 -11.75 56.60
#